data_d633acb426bbca8a73d87587e2a82775
#
_entry.id   d633acb426bbca8a73d87587e2a82775
#
_cell.length_a   1.000
_cell.length_b   1.000
_cell.length_c   1.000
_cell.angle_alpha   90.00
_cell.angle_beta   90.00
_cell.angle_gamma   90.00
#
_symmetry.space_group_name_H-M   'P 1'
#
loop_
_entity.id
_entity.type
_entity.pdbx_description
1 polymer ?
#
loop_
_entity_poly.entity_id
_entity_poly.type
_entity_poly.pdbx_seq_one_letter_code
_entity_poly.pdbx_strand_id
1 'polypeptide(L)'
;MSVPSRAPAAYEVRVAEDPADREACFAVRKDVFVAEQKVPEDIEYDVHDADAVHVLAVREDGVPLGTGRLLHGAAAAAKNGDGDPAVGSLGRLAVTAAARGLGVGAALVRAVEEAARARGLTAVDLHAQTHALGFYERLGYEAYGPEFPDAGIPHRAMRRAL
;
A
#
# COMPACT_ATOMS: atom_id res chain seq x y z
N MET A 1 31.05 9.70 25.56
CA MET A 1 31.15 9.32 24.16
C MET A 1 29.72 9.18 23.61
N SER A 2 29.32 10.08 22.74
CA SER A 2 27.99 10.02 22.18
C SER A 2 27.92 8.88 21.14
N VAL A 3 26.92 8.00 21.29
CA VAL A 3 26.61 7.03 20.26
C VAL A 3 26.10 7.83 19.06
N PRO A 4 26.69 7.70 17.88
CA PRO A 4 26.13 8.37 16.70
C PRO A 4 24.69 7.90 16.52
N SER A 5 23.76 8.85 16.39
CA SER A 5 22.39 8.50 16.01
C SER A 5 22.46 7.73 14.71
N ARG A 6 21.95 6.52 14.70
CA ARG A 6 21.83 5.76 13.46
C ARG A 6 20.91 6.54 12.54
N ALA A 7 21.48 7.16 11.50
CA ALA A 7 20.68 7.54 10.37
C ALA A 7 19.94 6.28 9.89
N PRO A 8 18.62 6.35 9.59
CA PRO A 8 17.95 5.23 8.97
C PRO A 8 18.76 4.82 7.74
N ALA A 9 18.96 3.52 7.54
CA ALA A 9 19.63 3.02 6.35
C ALA A 9 18.88 3.61 5.13
N ALA A 10 19.62 4.13 4.17
CA ALA A 10 19.02 4.69 2.97
C ALA A 10 18.21 3.61 2.26
N TYR A 11 17.04 4.01 1.77
CA TYR A 11 16.18 3.14 1.00
C TYR A 11 15.61 3.91 -0.19
N GLU A 12 15.18 3.18 -1.18
CA GLU A 12 14.57 3.69 -2.39
C GLU A 12 13.14 3.17 -2.49
N VAL A 13 12.24 3.99 -3.04
CA VAL A 13 10.88 3.55 -3.40
C VAL A 13 10.76 3.63 -4.91
N ARG A 14 10.35 2.53 -5.53
CA ARG A 14 10.23 2.43 -6.99
C ARG A 14 9.05 1.57 -7.40
N VAL A 15 8.61 1.74 -8.65
CA VAL A 15 7.64 0.82 -9.26
C VAL A 15 8.32 -0.51 -9.51
N ALA A 16 7.68 -1.59 -9.08
CA ALA A 16 8.18 -2.96 -9.26
C ALA A 16 7.78 -3.45 -10.66
N GLU A 17 8.66 -3.32 -11.63
CA GLU A 17 8.42 -3.70 -13.03
C GLU A 17 8.98 -5.08 -13.35
N ASP A 18 10.14 -5.42 -12.81
CA ASP A 18 10.77 -6.70 -13.08
C ASP A 18 10.26 -7.82 -12.14
N PRO A 19 10.44 -9.10 -12.53
CA PRO A 19 9.97 -10.21 -11.72
C PRO A 19 10.57 -10.27 -10.32
N ALA A 20 11.84 -9.91 -10.15
CA ALA A 20 12.51 -9.94 -8.85
C ALA A 20 11.90 -8.91 -7.88
N ASP A 21 11.61 -7.70 -8.37
CA ASP A 21 10.94 -6.67 -7.57
C ASP A 21 9.51 -7.07 -7.20
N ARG A 22 8.77 -7.67 -8.14
CA ARG A 22 7.42 -8.17 -7.88
C ARG A 22 7.42 -9.29 -6.85
N GLU A 23 8.37 -10.19 -6.93
CA GLU A 23 8.56 -11.25 -5.94
C GLU A 23 8.86 -10.67 -4.55
N ALA A 24 9.69 -9.63 -4.47
CA ALA A 24 9.97 -8.93 -3.22
C ALA A 24 8.70 -8.30 -2.63
N CYS A 25 7.84 -7.70 -3.45
CA CYS A 25 6.54 -7.18 -3.00
C CYS A 25 5.68 -8.30 -2.40
N PHE A 26 5.57 -9.43 -3.06
CA PHE A 26 4.78 -10.57 -2.56
C PHE A 26 5.37 -11.16 -1.27
N ALA A 27 6.69 -11.18 -1.14
CA ALA A 27 7.35 -11.64 0.09
C ALA A 27 7.01 -10.74 1.28
N VAL A 28 6.98 -9.42 1.11
CA VAL A 28 6.55 -8.47 2.15
C VAL A 28 5.09 -8.70 2.53
N ARG A 29 4.22 -8.87 1.54
CA ARG A 29 2.79 -9.13 1.77
C ARG A 29 2.56 -10.41 2.54
N LYS A 30 3.29 -11.46 2.22
CA LYS A 30 3.22 -12.74 2.93
C LYS A 30 3.65 -12.57 4.39
N ASP A 31 4.74 -11.86 4.64
CA ASP A 31 5.24 -11.61 5.98
C ASP A 31 4.24 -10.82 6.83
N VAL A 32 3.67 -9.75 6.29
CA VAL A 32 2.77 -8.86 7.03
C VAL A 32 1.34 -9.40 7.09
N PHE A 33 0.75 -9.75 5.96
CA PHE A 33 -0.67 -10.11 5.93
C PHE A 33 -0.93 -11.56 6.31
N VAL A 34 -0.14 -12.50 5.81
CA VAL A 34 -0.36 -13.91 6.06
C VAL A 34 0.26 -14.34 7.40
N ALA A 35 1.53 -14.08 7.61
CA ALA A 35 2.21 -14.52 8.83
C ALA A 35 1.84 -13.69 10.07
N GLU A 36 1.80 -12.36 9.96
CA GLU A 36 1.54 -11.46 11.09
C GLU A 36 0.05 -11.26 11.35
N GLN A 37 -0.74 -10.89 10.33
CA GLN A 37 -2.17 -10.60 10.46
C GLN A 37 -3.09 -11.82 10.30
N LYS A 38 -2.53 -12.97 9.93
CA LYS A 38 -3.27 -14.23 9.77
C LYS A 38 -4.34 -14.21 8.67
N VAL A 39 -4.16 -13.37 7.66
CA VAL A 39 -5.04 -13.40 6.48
C VAL A 39 -4.75 -14.67 5.68
N PRO A 40 -5.78 -15.46 5.28
CA PRO A 40 -5.57 -16.64 4.44
C PRO A 40 -4.88 -16.28 3.12
N GLU A 41 -3.92 -17.08 2.70
CA GLU A 41 -3.09 -16.81 1.52
C GLU A 41 -3.94 -16.71 0.23
N ASP A 42 -4.99 -17.51 0.11
CA ASP A 42 -5.92 -17.50 -1.03
C ASP A 42 -6.78 -16.22 -1.10
N ILE A 43 -6.93 -15.50 0.01
CA ILE A 43 -7.62 -14.19 0.04
C ILE A 43 -6.63 -13.05 -0.25
N GLU A 44 -5.39 -13.15 0.25
CA GLU A 44 -4.37 -12.10 0.13
C GLU A 44 -3.90 -11.96 -1.32
N TYR A 45 -3.61 -13.06 -2.01
CA TYR A 45 -3.27 -13.03 -3.43
C TYR A 45 -4.55 -13.14 -4.26
N ASP A 46 -4.77 -12.19 -5.17
CA ASP A 46 -5.98 -12.14 -5.98
C ASP A 46 -5.68 -11.95 -7.48
N VAL A 47 -6.73 -12.05 -8.29
CA VAL A 47 -6.61 -11.96 -9.77
C VAL A 47 -6.16 -10.57 -10.24
N HIS A 48 -6.27 -9.54 -9.41
CA HIS A 48 -5.90 -8.17 -9.78
C HIS A 48 -4.39 -7.95 -9.74
N ASP A 49 -3.62 -8.83 -9.11
CA ASP A 49 -2.18 -8.67 -8.96
C ASP A 49 -1.44 -8.63 -10.29
N ALA A 50 -1.92 -9.31 -11.31
CA ALA A 50 -1.28 -9.35 -12.62
C ALA A 50 -1.27 -7.98 -13.32
N ASP A 51 -2.35 -7.20 -13.20
CA ASP A 51 -2.55 -5.94 -13.91
C ASP A 51 -2.32 -4.70 -13.03
N ALA A 52 -2.07 -4.90 -11.76
CA ALA A 52 -1.86 -3.82 -10.81
C ALA A 52 -0.48 -3.19 -10.96
N VAL A 53 -0.36 -1.93 -10.53
CA VAL A 53 0.95 -1.31 -10.29
C VAL A 53 1.38 -1.66 -8.87
N HIS A 54 2.56 -2.25 -8.75
CA HIS A 54 3.17 -2.54 -7.45
C HIS A 54 4.31 -1.56 -7.20
N VAL A 55 4.39 -1.01 -5.99
CA VAL A 55 5.52 -0.20 -5.55
C VAL A 55 6.29 -0.94 -4.47
N LEU A 56 7.59 -0.75 -4.45
CA LEU A 56 8.51 -1.44 -3.54
C LEU A 56 9.42 -0.43 -2.86
N ALA A 57 9.49 -0.50 -1.53
CA ALA A 57 10.55 0.15 -0.76
C ALA A 57 11.63 -0.89 -0.50
N VAL A 58 12.84 -0.59 -0.93
CA VAL A 58 13.98 -1.51 -0.83
C VAL A 58 15.20 -0.78 -0.28
N ARG A 59 15.85 -1.41 0.68
CA ARG A 59 17.07 -0.88 1.30
C ARG A 59 18.25 -1.02 0.33
N GLU A 60 19.32 -0.25 0.53
CA GLU A 60 20.50 -0.27 -0.36
C GLU A 60 21.10 -1.66 -0.54
N ASP A 61 21.01 -2.51 0.47
CA ASP A 61 21.52 -3.89 0.41
C ASP A 61 20.53 -4.89 -0.19
N GLY A 62 19.41 -4.41 -0.75
CA GLY A 62 18.42 -5.24 -1.39
C GLY A 62 17.34 -5.83 -0.49
N VAL A 63 17.36 -5.52 0.81
CA VAL A 63 16.32 -5.99 1.74
C VAL A 63 15.01 -5.24 1.48
N PRO A 64 13.89 -5.94 1.16
CA PRO A 64 12.61 -5.29 0.96
C PRO A 64 12.03 -4.83 2.30
N LEU A 65 11.56 -3.58 2.33
CA LEU A 65 11.04 -2.93 3.53
C LEU A 65 9.53 -2.76 3.52
N GLY A 66 8.93 -2.67 2.34
CA GLY A 66 7.51 -2.45 2.22
C GLY A 66 7.03 -2.47 0.78
N THR A 67 5.72 -2.52 0.61
CA THR A 67 5.07 -2.55 -0.69
C THR A 67 3.70 -1.88 -0.64
N GLY A 68 3.18 -1.50 -1.80
CA GLY A 68 1.81 -1.03 -1.99
C GLY A 68 1.33 -1.42 -3.38
N ARG A 69 0.03 -1.44 -3.57
CA ARG A 69 -0.60 -1.83 -4.84
C ARG A 69 -1.59 -0.75 -5.28
N LEU A 70 -1.50 -0.34 -6.53
CA LEU A 70 -2.49 0.52 -7.17
C LEU A 70 -3.30 -0.30 -8.16
N LEU A 71 -4.60 -0.42 -7.94
CA LEU A 71 -5.56 -0.87 -8.94
C LEU A 71 -6.03 0.33 -9.75
N HIS A 72 -6.31 0.13 -11.04
CA HIS A 72 -6.80 1.17 -11.94
C HIS A 72 -7.81 0.56 -12.92
N GLY A 73 -8.56 1.41 -13.63
CA GLY A 73 -9.57 0.96 -14.57
C GLY A 73 -10.72 0.20 -13.92
N ALA A 74 -11.19 -0.85 -14.58
CA ALA A 74 -12.35 -1.63 -14.14
C ALA A 74 -12.15 -2.29 -12.77
N ALA A 75 -10.94 -2.76 -12.46
CA ALA A 75 -10.63 -3.36 -11.17
C ALA A 75 -10.78 -2.35 -10.01
N ALA A 76 -10.29 -1.12 -10.21
CA ALA A 76 -10.44 -0.04 -9.24
C ALA A 76 -11.90 0.38 -9.10
N ALA A 77 -12.61 0.55 -10.21
CA ALA A 77 -14.02 0.94 -10.21
C ALA A 77 -14.88 -0.05 -9.43
N ALA A 78 -14.65 -1.35 -9.59
CA ALA A 78 -15.35 -2.39 -8.84
C ALA A 78 -15.04 -2.32 -7.33
N LYS A 79 -13.79 -2.05 -6.96
CA LYS A 79 -13.35 -1.96 -5.57
C LYS A 79 -13.90 -0.73 -4.86
N ASN A 80 -13.94 0.42 -5.57
CA ASN A 80 -14.37 1.70 -5.02
C ASN A 80 -15.89 1.79 -4.78
N GLY A 81 -16.68 0.96 -5.46
CA GLY A 81 -18.13 0.92 -5.30
C GLY A 81 -18.92 1.99 -6.05
N ASP A 82 -18.27 3.03 -6.59
CA ASP A 82 -18.93 4.09 -7.36
C ASP A 82 -18.77 3.95 -8.89
N GLY A 83 -17.99 3.00 -9.32
CA GLY A 83 -17.78 2.70 -10.74
C GLY A 83 -16.98 3.74 -11.50
N ASP A 84 -16.35 4.72 -10.83
CA ASP A 84 -15.59 5.78 -11.49
C ASP A 84 -14.20 5.30 -11.91
N PRO A 85 -13.92 5.18 -13.24
CA PRO A 85 -12.62 4.72 -13.72
C PRO A 85 -11.49 5.74 -13.53
N ALA A 86 -11.80 6.98 -13.16
CA ALA A 86 -10.81 8.03 -12.89
C ALA A 86 -10.25 7.94 -11.44
N VAL A 87 -10.79 7.05 -10.62
CA VAL A 87 -10.35 6.85 -9.23
C VAL A 87 -9.55 5.56 -9.14
N GLY A 88 -8.29 5.66 -8.70
CA GLY A 88 -7.45 4.51 -8.40
C GLY A 88 -7.75 3.92 -7.03
N SER A 89 -7.40 2.66 -6.82
CA SER A 89 -7.56 2.00 -5.53
C SER A 89 -6.20 1.57 -4.98
N LEU A 90 -5.81 2.15 -3.85
CA LEU A 90 -4.62 1.73 -3.11
C LEU A 90 -4.99 0.58 -2.19
N GLY A 91 -4.21 -0.47 -2.23
CA GLY A 91 -4.36 -1.60 -1.34
C GLY A 91 -3.06 -2.32 -1.09
N ARG A 92 -3.11 -3.34 -0.26
CA ARG A 92 -1.95 -4.17 0.05
C ARG A 92 -0.72 -3.35 0.50
N LEU A 93 -0.96 -2.25 1.22
CA LEU A 93 0.10 -1.46 1.83
C LEU A 93 0.64 -2.23 3.03
N ALA A 94 1.91 -2.56 2.99
CA ALA A 94 2.55 -3.35 4.02
C ALA A 94 3.97 -2.87 4.26
N VAL A 95 4.34 -2.72 5.53
CA VAL A 95 5.70 -2.37 5.95
C VAL A 95 6.16 -3.45 6.93
N THR A 96 7.36 -3.99 6.71
CA THR A 96 7.91 -5.01 7.60
C THR A 96 8.11 -4.44 9.00
N ALA A 97 8.00 -5.29 10.02
CA ALA A 97 8.09 -4.87 11.42
C ALA A 97 9.38 -4.06 11.70
N ALA A 98 10.51 -4.51 11.15
CA ALA A 98 11.81 -3.84 11.33
C ALA A 98 11.89 -2.45 10.69
N ALA A 99 11.04 -2.17 9.68
CA ALA A 99 11.05 -0.90 8.96
C ALA A 99 9.97 0.09 9.45
N ARG A 100 9.14 -0.30 10.40
CA ARG A 100 8.10 0.58 10.95
C ARG A 100 8.72 1.76 11.71
N GLY A 101 8.08 2.92 11.64
CA GLY A 101 8.57 4.14 12.27
C GLY A 101 9.62 4.90 11.47
N LEU A 102 9.98 4.45 10.27
CA LEU A 102 10.99 5.08 9.41
C LEU A 102 10.39 5.92 8.27
N GLY A 103 9.07 6.11 8.25
CA GLY A 103 8.40 6.85 7.18
C GLY A 103 8.20 6.07 5.88
N VAL A 104 8.47 4.78 5.86
CA VAL A 104 8.37 3.92 4.67
C VAL A 104 6.92 3.85 4.17
N GLY A 105 5.95 3.69 5.06
CA GLY A 105 4.53 3.64 4.70
C GLY A 105 4.07 4.91 3.99
N ALA A 106 4.42 6.08 4.50
CA ALA A 106 4.10 7.36 3.88
C ALA A 106 4.75 7.50 2.50
N ALA A 107 6.02 7.09 2.36
CA ALA A 107 6.73 7.13 1.09
C ALA A 107 6.08 6.21 0.05
N LEU A 108 5.59 5.04 0.45
CA LEU A 108 4.87 4.11 -0.42
C LEU A 108 3.53 4.70 -0.89
N VAL A 109 2.78 5.33 0.01
CA VAL A 109 1.52 6.00 -0.37
C VAL A 109 1.79 7.10 -1.41
N ARG A 110 2.82 7.91 -1.21
CA ARG A 110 3.21 8.94 -2.18
C ARG A 110 3.63 8.36 -3.53
N ALA A 111 4.32 7.23 -3.53
CA ALA A 111 4.69 6.54 -4.77
C ALA A 111 3.46 6.02 -5.53
N VAL A 112 2.46 5.50 -4.82
CA VAL A 112 1.18 5.08 -5.41
C VAL A 112 0.45 6.29 -6.00
N GLU A 113 0.41 7.41 -5.30
CA GLU A 113 -0.20 8.65 -5.80
C GLU A 113 0.48 9.15 -7.07
N GLU A 114 1.81 9.11 -7.12
CA GLU A 114 2.56 9.49 -8.34
C GLU A 114 2.25 8.55 -9.51
N ALA A 115 2.17 7.26 -9.27
CA ALA A 115 1.77 6.30 -10.30
C ALA A 115 0.34 6.56 -10.79
N ALA A 116 -0.57 6.96 -9.90
CA ALA A 116 -1.93 7.33 -10.24
C ALA A 116 -1.97 8.61 -11.10
N ARG A 117 -1.20 9.63 -10.74
CA ARG A 117 -1.09 10.86 -11.53
C ARG A 117 -0.54 10.60 -12.92
N ALA A 118 0.47 9.74 -13.03
CA ALA A 118 1.06 9.37 -14.32
C ALA A 118 0.04 8.68 -15.25
N ARG A 119 -1.00 8.08 -14.70
CA ARG A 119 -2.10 7.46 -15.45
C ARG A 119 -3.30 8.39 -15.67
N GLY A 120 -3.22 9.65 -15.25
CA GLY A 120 -4.31 10.61 -15.38
C GLY A 120 -5.46 10.38 -14.39
N LEU A 121 -5.25 9.61 -13.33
CA LEU A 121 -6.26 9.42 -12.30
C LEU A 121 -6.43 10.69 -11.46
N THR A 122 -7.64 10.96 -11.01
CA THR A 122 -8.00 12.20 -10.31
C THR A 122 -8.11 12.05 -8.81
N ALA A 123 -8.18 10.82 -8.32
CA ALA A 123 -8.26 10.53 -6.90
C ALA A 123 -7.74 9.13 -6.61
N VAL A 124 -7.37 8.89 -5.36
CA VAL A 124 -7.03 7.57 -4.83
C VAL A 124 -7.99 7.24 -3.70
N ASP A 125 -8.62 6.09 -3.80
CA ASP A 125 -9.47 5.49 -2.79
C ASP A 125 -8.74 4.34 -2.11
N LEU A 126 -9.07 4.06 -0.86
CA LEU A 126 -8.51 2.93 -0.13
C LEU A 126 -9.48 2.44 0.94
N HIS A 127 -9.27 1.21 1.39
CA HIS A 127 -9.96 0.65 2.54
C HIS A 127 -8.94 0.50 3.67
N ALA A 128 -9.03 1.37 4.67
CA ALA A 128 -8.08 1.39 5.78
C ALA A 128 -8.57 0.52 6.93
N GLN A 129 -7.67 -0.26 7.51
CA GLN A 129 -7.94 -0.86 8.81
C GLN A 129 -8.18 0.27 9.83
N THR A 130 -9.17 0.11 10.72
CA THR A 130 -9.62 1.21 11.58
C THR A 130 -8.51 1.78 12.48
N HIS A 131 -7.56 0.95 12.90
CA HIS A 131 -6.41 1.43 13.67
C HIS A 131 -5.43 2.29 12.86
N ALA A 132 -5.53 2.28 11.53
CA ALA A 132 -4.66 3.03 10.63
C ALA A 132 -5.28 4.33 10.11
N LEU A 133 -6.51 4.67 10.50
CA LEU A 133 -7.20 5.88 10.01
C LEU A 133 -6.37 7.14 10.21
N GLY A 134 -5.79 7.33 11.40
CA GLY A 134 -4.96 8.51 11.69
C GLY A 134 -3.73 8.64 10.80
N PHE A 135 -3.13 7.52 10.43
CA PHE A 135 -2.00 7.49 9.49
C PHE A 135 -2.40 8.09 8.13
N TYR A 136 -3.52 7.63 7.57
CA TYR A 136 -3.99 8.11 6.28
C TYR A 136 -4.56 9.53 6.35
N GLU A 137 -5.21 9.91 7.45
CA GLU A 137 -5.69 11.28 7.65
C GLU A 137 -4.54 12.29 7.59
N ARG A 138 -3.40 11.97 8.18
CA ARG A 138 -2.18 12.81 8.11
C ARG A 138 -1.63 12.95 6.69
N LEU A 139 -1.95 12.00 5.80
CA LEU A 139 -1.56 12.04 4.40
C LEU A 139 -2.60 12.74 3.50
N GLY A 140 -3.71 13.21 4.08
CA GLY A 140 -4.73 13.95 3.36
C GLY A 140 -5.95 13.13 2.93
N TYR A 141 -6.08 11.91 3.43
CA TYR A 141 -7.24 11.06 3.13
C TYR A 141 -8.38 11.36 4.09
N GLU A 142 -9.60 11.35 3.59
CA GLU A 142 -10.82 11.53 4.38
C GLU A 142 -11.62 10.23 4.40
N ALA A 143 -12.04 9.81 5.59
CA ALA A 143 -12.88 8.64 5.75
C ALA A 143 -14.33 8.95 5.36
N TYR A 144 -14.99 7.98 4.76
CA TYR A 144 -16.40 8.06 4.40
C TYR A 144 -17.06 6.69 4.53
N GLY A 145 -18.39 6.71 4.68
CA GLY A 145 -19.17 5.49 4.80
C GLY A 145 -18.99 4.76 6.14
N PRO A 146 -19.73 3.67 6.35
CA PRO A 146 -19.67 2.91 7.59
C PRO A 146 -18.44 2.01 7.68
N GLU A 147 -18.12 1.57 8.89
CA GLU A 147 -17.15 0.50 9.12
C GLU A 147 -17.67 -0.80 8.53
N PHE A 148 -16.78 -1.60 7.95
CA PHE A 148 -17.09 -2.90 7.35
C PHE A 148 -15.95 -3.90 7.60
N PRO A 149 -16.24 -5.22 7.64
CA PRO A 149 -15.18 -6.21 7.76
C PRO A 149 -14.55 -6.52 6.39
N ASP A 150 -13.23 -6.68 6.38
CA ASP A 150 -12.49 -7.21 5.24
C ASP A 150 -11.46 -8.22 5.78
N ALA A 151 -11.55 -9.47 5.33
CA ALA A 151 -10.77 -10.59 5.88
C ALA A 151 -10.92 -10.72 7.41
N GLY A 152 -12.09 -10.37 7.95
CA GLY A 152 -12.37 -10.40 9.38
C GLY A 152 -11.78 -9.25 10.19
N ILE A 153 -11.18 -8.26 9.53
CA ILE A 153 -10.57 -7.09 10.16
C ILE A 153 -11.45 -5.86 9.89
N PRO A 154 -11.78 -5.03 10.90
CA PRO A 154 -12.57 -3.81 10.69
C PRO A 154 -11.85 -2.81 9.79
N HIS A 155 -12.54 -2.31 8.77
CA HIS A 155 -12.04 -1.34 7.81
C HIS A 155 -13.00 -0.17 7.63
N ARG A 156 -12.50 0.91 7.08
CA ARG A 156 -13.31 2.04 6.63
C ARG A 156 -12.75 2.60 5.33
N ALA A 157 -13.62 2.98 4.40
CA ALA A 157 -13.21 3.59 3.15
C ALA A 157 -12.67 5.00 3.37
N MET A 158 -11.61 5.36 2.65
CA MET A 158 -11.01 6.68 2.66
C MET A 158 -10.66 7.11 1.23
N ARG A 159 -10.61 8.42 0.99
CA ARG A 159 -10.31 8.95 -0.34
C ARG A 159 -9.55 10.27 -0.27
N ARG A 160 -8.67 10.49 -1.24
CA ARG A 160 -7.95 11.75 -1.44
C ARG A 160 -8.02 12.17 -2.91
N ALA A 161 -8.40 13.42 -3.16
CA ALA A 161 -8.27 14.04 -4.50
C ALA A 161 -6.78 14.32 -4.79
N LEU A 162 -6.37 14.06 -6.00
CA LEU A 162 -4.98 14.28 -6.43
C LEU A 162 -4.76 15.66 -7.04
#